data_3938c7979d5f026757972287d4bd790f
#
_entry.id   3938c7979d5f026757972287d4bd790f
#
_cell.length_a   1.000
_cell.length_b   1.000
_cell.length_c   1.000
_cell.angle_alpha   90.00
_cell.angle_beta   90.00
_cell.angle_gamma   90.00
#
_symmetry.space_group_name_H-M   'P 1'
#
loop_
_entity.id
_entity.type
_entity.pdbx_description
1 polymer ?
#
loop_
_entity_poly.entity_id
_entity_poly.type
_entity_poly.pdbx_seq_one_letter_code
_entity_poly.pdbx_strand_id
1 'polypeptide(L)'
;MGKTAIPSVFPAEGTYELSTLHVNLSCAASHAVIHYTIDGTEPTADSPIYHREAGLIPVKHTDGAESITIRAFAQADGLQPSDTVAFTYRFACRPKGVFRHSLLREPSDTAAGLIRIEDFDLDRMYLIIGQKRAALIDAGWDYDGDLPALCHALTGGLPVDLLIAHGHPDHVAQAGKFIEYDCKVYAPYADKSMKQLDCGLDFTHIEDLKDGMHFDLGGTVLQIYATPGHTPGSVVILDENTGDLFASDSFGSNRREIPDSAWLQLSGYSLESCLRSLEAFLDAAGNKCKRIFTGHNAEMMDAQQYLSTLRKAMHNAVDNGAACLFPSLRSAAESFGSGSIAVEGDWRHDPIWAAANLQFLYDIDTQQDPPRYAPGFDPTIKTIL
;
A
#
# COMPACT_ATOMS: atom_id res chain seq x y z
N MET A 1 7.73 -16.44 -41.92
CA MET A 1 7.25 -15.38 -40.99
C MET A 1 7.76 -15.68 -39.61
N GLY A 2 8.27 -14.67 -38.88
CA GLY A 2 8.65 -14.83 -37.49
C GLY A 2 7.41 -15.01 -36.59
N LYS A 3 7.60 -15.61 -35.39
CA LYS A 3 6.56 -15.67 -34.36
C LYS A 3 6.54 -14.38 -33.53
N THR A 4 5.36 -13.99 -33.05
CA THR A 4 5.19 -12.97 -32.02
C THR A 4 5.89 -13.44 -30.73
N ALA A 5 6.47 -12.52 -29.96
CA ALA A 5 7.05 -12.83 -28.66
C ALA A 5 5.98 -13.38 -27.72
N ILE A 6 6.33 -14.35 -26.86
CA ILE A 6 5.41 -14.88 -25.87
C ILE A 6 5.08 -13.82 -24.82
N PRO A 7 3.86 -13.81 -24.25
CA PRO A 7 3.51 -12.95 -23.13
C PRO A 7 4.38 -13.21 -21.90
N SER A 8 4.53 -12.18 -21.09
CA SER A 8 5.12 -12.22 -19.75
C SER A 8 4.12 -11.70 -18.72
N VAL A 9 4.33 -12.02 -17.44
CA VAL A 9 3.46 -11.62 -16.35
C VAL A 9 4.22 -10.84 -15.29
N PHE A 10 3.51 -9.99 -14.58
CA PHE A 10 3.95 -9.41 -13.34
C PHE A 10 2.75 -9.28 -12.38
N PRO A 11 2.88 -9.70 -11.11
CA PRO A 11 4.03 -10.40 -10.53
C PRO A 11 4.26 -11.77 -11.18
N ALA A 12 5.47 -12.35 -10.99
CA ALA A 12 5.82 -13.65 -11.54
C ALA A 12 4.90 -14.75 -10.99
N GLU A 13 4.76 -15.84 -11.71
CA GLU A 13 4.10 -17.04 -11.19
C GLU A 13 4.77 -17.54 -9.91
N GLY A 14 4.01 -18.13 -8.99
CA GLY A 14 4.54 -18.60 -7.72
C GLY A 14 3.50 -18.84 -6.65
N THR A 15 3.96 -18.89 -5.39
CA THR A 15 3.11 -19.00 -4.21
C THR A 15 3.07 -17.66 -3.48
N TYR A 16 1.87 -17.22 -3.11
CA TYR A 16 1.61 -15.93 -2.48
C TYR A 16 0.78 -16.09 -1.21
N GLU A 17 1.08 -15.31 -0.17
CA GLU A 17 0.32 -15.31 1.09
C GLU A 17 -0.94 -14.41 1.00
N LEU A 18 -1.10 -13.65 -0.06
CA LEU A 18 -2.29 -12.82 -0.32
C LEU A 18 -3.50 -13.67 -0.69
N SER A 19 -4.68 -13.21 -0.32
CA SER A 19 -5.96 -13.81 -0.76
C SER A 19 -6.34 -13.41 -2.19
N THR A 20 -5.81 -12.29 -2.66
CA THR A 20 -6.04 -11.77 -4.02
C THR A 20 -4.74 -11.20 -4.57
N LEU A 21 -4.47 -11.51 -5.82
CA LEU A 21 -3.34 -10.99 -6.56
C LEU A 21 -3.85 -10.35 -7.85
N HIS A 22 -3.27 -9.24 -8.25
CA HIS A 22 -3.59 -8.55 -9.50
C HIS A 22 -2.45 -8.74 -10.50
N VAL A 23 -2.75 -9.38 -11.63
CA VAL A 23 -1.75 -9.79 -12.61
C VAL A 23 -1.78 -8.89 -13.84
N ASN A 24 -0.63 -8.37 -14.22
CA ASN A 24 -0.39 -7.63 -15.46
C ASN A 24 0.21 -8.58 -16.51
N LEU A 25 -0.34 -8.58 -17.72
CA LEU A 25 0.25 -9.24 -18.88
C LEU A 25 0.97 -8.20 -19.74
N SER A 26 2.11 -8.58 -20.31
CA SER A 26 2.84 -7.74 -21.27
C SER A 26 3.45 -8.59 -22.38
N CYS A 27 3.75 -7.95 -23.51
CA CYS A 27 4.42 -8.58 -24.64
C CYS A 27 5.49 -7.64 -25.19
N ALA A 28 6.67 -8.15 -25.51
CA ALA A 28 7.76 -7.38 -26.09
C ALA A 28 7.50 -6.92 -27.54
N ALA A 29 6.57 -7.58 -28.25
CA ALA A 29 6.17 -7.14 -29.60
C ALA A 29 5.26 -5.91 -29.52
N SER A 30 5.62 -4.84 -30.23
CA SER A 30 4.82 -3.62 -30.32
C SER A 30 3.44 -3.91 -30.91
N HIS A 31 2.41 -3.29 -30.32
CA HIS A 31 1.00 -3.44 -30.73
C HIS A 31 0.47 -4.88 -30.74
N ALA A 32 1.09 -5.79 -29.96
CA ALA A 32 0.59 -7.14 -29.81
C ALA A 32 -0.73 -7.16 -29.04
N VAL A 33 -1.68 -7.95 -29.53
CA VAL A 33 -2.91 -8.29 -28.82
C VAL A 33 -2.65 -9.56 -28.00
N ILE A 34 -2.97 -9.56 -26.72
CA ILE A 34 -2.80 -10.72 -25.83
C ILE A 34 -4.17 -11.31 -25.52
N HIS A 35 -4.38 -12.56 -25.93
CA HIS A 35 -5.55 -13.36 -25.57
C HIS A 35 -5.23 -14.22 -24.34
N TYR A 36 -6.18 -14.35 -23.40
CA TYR A 36 -5.93 -15.11 -22.17
C TYR A 36 -7.15 -15.84 -21.63
N THR A 37 -6.90 -16.81 -20.75
CA THR A 37 -7.88 -17.49 -19.91
C THR A 37 -7.38 -17.52 -18.47
N ILE A 38 -8.26 -17.65 -17.48
CA ILE A 38 -7.91 -17.72 -16.05
C ILE A 38 -8.28 -19.06 -15.41
N ASP A 39 -8.88 -19.96 -16.17
CA ASP A 39 -9.33 -21.28 -15.75
C ASP A 39 -8.39 -22.41 -16.22
N GLY A 40 -7.25 -22.03 -16.80
CA GLY A 40 -6.26 -22.99 -17.33
C GLY A 40 -6.62 -23.61 -18.66
N THR A 41 -7.75 -23.26 -19.27
CA THR A 41 -8.10 -23.73 -20.64
C THR A 41 -7.19 -23.09 -21.69
N GLU A 42 -7.05 -23.72 -22.86
CA GLU A 42 -6.25 -23.17 -23.97
C GLU A 42 -6.94 -21.93 -24.53
N PRO A 43 -6.28 -20.74 -24.53
CA PRO A 43 -6.86 -19.54 -25.14
C PRO A 43 -6.91 -19.64 -26.65
N THR A 44 -7.96 -19.05 -27.24
CA THR A 44 -8.18 -18.95 -28.69
C THR A 44 -8.27 -17.50 -29.11
N ALA A 45 -8.39 -17.24 -30.41
CA ALA A 45 -8.63 -15.88 -30.91
C ALA A 45 -9.96 -15.26 -30.44
N ASP A 46 -10.89 -16.08 -29.95
CA ASP A 46 -12.16 -15.64 -29.37
C ASP A 46 -12.10 -15.45 -27.85
N SER A 47 -10.96 -15.78 -27.22
CA SER A 47 -10.74 -15.59 -25.79
C SER A 47 -10.64 -14.10 -25.43
N PRO A 48 -10.91 -13.71 -24.17
CA PRO A 48 -10.75 -12.34 -23.72
C PRO A 48 -9.40 -11.73 -24.10
N ILE A 49 -9.43 -10.47 -24.51
CA ILE A 49 -8.24 -9.68 -24.83
C ILE A 49 -7.84 -8.92 -23.57
N TYR A 50 -6.55 -8.99 -23.25
CA TYR A 50 -6.00 -8.20 -22.17
C TYR A 50 -5.80 -6.75 -22.60
N HIS A 51 -6.44 -5.84 -21.88
CA HIS A 51 -6.31 -4.39 -22.02
C HIS A 51 -5.82 -3.81 -20.71
N ARG A 52 -4.57 -3.39 -20.66
CA ARG A 52 -3.95 -2.82 -19.46
C ARG A 52 -4.75 -1.64 -18.88
N GLU A 53 -5.31 -0.82 -19.76
CA GLU A 53 -6.16 0.32 -19.43
C GLU A 53 -7.52 -0.07 -18.84
N ALA A 54 -7.97 -1.31 -19.05
CA ALA A 54 -9.19 -1.83 -18.45
C ALA A 54 -8.95 -2.41 -17.03
N GLY A 55 -7.70 -2.48 -16.59
CA GLY A 55 -7.29 -2.98 -15.29
C GLY A 55 -6.48 -4.27 -15.36
N LEU A 56 -6.02 -4.71 -14.19
CA LEU A 56 -5.26 -5.94 -14.02
C LEU A 56 -6.20 -7.14 -13.87
N ILE A 57 -5.70 -8.33 -14.16
CA ILE A 57 -6.46 -9.57 -14.00
C ILE A 57 -6.50 -9.94 -12.52
N PRO A 58 -7.66 -9.92 -11.85
CA PRO A 58 -7.75 -10.36 -10.47
C PRO A 58 -7.67 -11.89 -10.39
N VAL A 59 -6.70 -12.38 -9.67
CA VAL A 59 -6.51 -13.80 -9.36
C VAL A 59 -6.78 -13.98 -7.88
N LYS A 60 -7.90 -14.64 -7.54
CA LYS A 60 -8.37 -14.74 -6.15
C LYS A 60 -8.26 -16.18 -5.66
N HIS A 61 -7.82 -16.33 -4.42
CA HIS A 61 -7.98 -17.60 -3.72
C HIS A 61 -9.46 -17.95 -3.64
N THR A 62 -9.79 -19.16 -4.09
CA THR A 62 -11.14 -19.73 -3.96
C THR A 62 -11.05 -21.02 -3.14
N ASP A 63 -11.97 -21.18 -2.20
CA ASP A 63 -12.01 -22.39 -1.37
C ASP A 63 -12.07 -23.64 -2.24
N GLY A 64 -11.09 -24.54 -2.04
CA GLY A 64 -10.96 -25.79 -2.78
C GLY A 64 -10.11 -25.75 -4.06
N ALA A 65 -9.59 -24.59 -4.47
CA ALA A 65 -8.65 -24.49 -5.57
C ALA A 65 -7.21 -24.36 -5.05
N GLU A 66 -6.36 -25.36 -5.30
CA GLU A 66 -4.94 -25.31 -4.91
C GLU A 66 -4.12 -24.26 -5.70
N SER A 67 -4.59 -23.93 -6.89
CA SER A 67 -3.91 -22.97 -7.77
C SER A 67 -4.85 -22.41 -8.85
N ILE A 68 -4.49 -21.26 -9.37
CA ILE A 68 -5.12 -20.65 -10.54
C ILE A 68 -4.06 -20.54 -11.64
N THR A 69 -4.41 -20.92 -12.85
CA THR A 69 -3.52 -20.87 -13.99
C THR A 69 -4.06 -19.92 -15.06
N ILE A 70 -3.30 -18.85 -15.32
CA ILE A 70 -3.53 -17.99 -16.46
C ILE A 70 -2.79 -18.60 -17.65
N ARG A 71 -3.48 -18.78 -18.78
CA ARG A 71 -2.84 -19.10 -20.05
C ARG A 71 -3.01 -17.96 -21.02
N ALA A 72 -1.97 -17.66 -21.78
CA ALA A 72 -2.00 -16.54 -22.70
C ALA A 72 -1.13 -16.79 -23.94
N PHE A 73 -1.55 -16.22 -25.07
CA PHE A 73 -0.72 -16.06 -26.25
C PHE A 73 -0.86 -14.64 -26.81
N ALA A 74 0.12 -14.22 -27.58
CA ALA A 74 0.12 -12.89 -28.21
C ALA A 74 0.09 -13.01 -29.74
N GLN A 75 -0.56 -12.04 -30.38
CA GLN A 75 -0.64 -11.89 -31.81
C GLN A 75 -0.28 -10.47 -32.24
N ALA A 76 0.65 -10.30 -33.16
CA ALA A 76 1.04 -9.03 -33.71
C ALA A 76 0.94 -9.06 -35.26
N ASP A 77 0.64 -7.91 -35.85
CA ASP A 77 0.50 -7.79 -37.30
C ASP A 77 1.75 -8.22 -38.07
N GLY A 78 1.59 -9.01 -39.12
CA GLY A 78 2.67 -9.49 -39.96
C GLY A 78 3.50 -10.62 -39.35
N LEU A 79 3.15 -11.12 -38.17
CA LEU A 79 3.80 -12.25 -37.51
C LEU A 79 2.83 -13.43 -37.31
N GLN A 80 3.36 -14.62 -37.09
CA GLN A 80 2.56 -15.73 -36.60
C GLN A 80 2.26 -15.51 -35.11
N PRO A 81 1.13 -16.01 -34.56
CA PRO A 81 0.87 -16.00 -33.13
C PRO A 81 2.01 -16.63 -32.34
N SER A 82 2.22 -16.17 -31.13
CA SER A 82 3.15 -16.80 -30.21
C SER A 82 2.68 -18.19 -29.82
N ASP A 83 3.58 -18.98 -29.23
CA ASP A 83 3.15 -20.16 -28.47
C ASP A 83 2.37 -19.70 -27.24
N THR A 84 1.44 -20.53 -26.76
CA THR A 84 0.74 -20.31 -25.51
C THR A 84 1.71 -20.55 -24.35
N VAL A 85 1.65 -19.66 -23.35
CA VAL A 85 2.37 -19.78 -22.09
C VAL A 85 1.37 -19.92 -20.95
N ALA A 86 1.73 -20.66 -19.91
CA ALA A 86 0.93 -20.84 -18.70
C ALA A 86 1.67 -20.27 -17.48
N PHE A 87 0.96 -19.54 -16.63
CA PHE A 87 1.44 -18.96 -15.39
C PHE A 87 0.56 -19.44 -14.24
N THR A 88 1.17 -20.10 -13.26
CA THR A 88 0.43 -20.74 -12.17
C THR A 88 0.69 -20.01 -10.86
N TYR A 89 -0.40 -19.58 -10.23
CA TYR A 89 -0.42 -18.90 -8.93
C TYR A 89 -1.03 -19.82 -7.87
N ARG A 90 -0.32 -19.98 -6.77
CA ARG A 90 -0.77 -20.68 -5.57
C ARG A 90 -0.95 -19.71 -4.43
N PHE A 91 -1.92 -19.97 -3.59
CA PHE A 91 -2.22 -19.13 -2.44
C PHE A 91 -1.96 -19.90 -1.16
N ALA A 92 -1.02 -19.41 -0.37
CA ALA A 92 -0.71 -19.91 0.97
C ALA A 92 -1.17 -18.86 1.98
N CYS A 93 -2.48 -18.61 2.01
CA CYS A 93 -3.06 -17.58 2.88
C CYS A 93 -2.70 -17.86 4.33
N ARG A 94 -2.22 -16.82 5.00
CA ARG A 94 -1.90 -16.90 6.42
C ARG A 94 -3.20 -17.04 7.23
N PRO A 95 -3.22 -17.90 8.26
CA PRO A 95 -4.38 -17.96 9.14
C PRO A 95 -4.59 -16.62 9.84
N LYS A 96 -5.83 -16.22 10.00
CA LYS A 96 -6.20 -15.11 10.88
C LYS A 96 -5.75 -15.38 12.31
N GLY A 97 -5.46 -14.35 13.06
CA GLY A 97 -4.95 -14.44 14.41
C GLY A 97 -3.44 -14.64 14.52
N VAL A 98 -2.74 -14.75 13.40
CA VAL A 98 -1.28 -14.98 13.38
C VAL A 98 -0.57 -13.80 12.74
N PHE A 99 0.14 -13.03 13.57
CA PHE A 99 0.98 -11.93 13.12
C PHE A 99 2.41 -12.41 12.82
N ARG A 100 2.97 -11.97 11.70
CA ARG A 100 4.40 -12.08 11.44
C ARG A 100 5.09 -10.80 11.86
N HIS A 101 6.31 -10.90 12.38
CA HIS A 101 7.11 -9.73 12.67
C HIS A 101 8.54 -9.87 12.16
N SER A 102 9.14 -8.75 11.83
CA SER A 102 10.51 -8.65 11.33
C SER A 102 11.21 -7.48 11.99
N LEU A 103 12.39 -7.76 12.54
CA LEU A 103 13.24 -6.72 13.11
C LEU A 103 13.90 -5.93 11.97
N LEU A 104 13.61 -4.65 11.88
CA LEU A 104 14.18 -3.74 10.87
C LEU A 104 15.36 -2.93 11.42
N ARG A 105 15.40 -2.70 12.73
CA ARG A 105 16.48 -2.01 13.42
C ARG A 105 16.55 -2.44 14.88
N GLU A 106 17.75 -2.82 15.35
CA GLU A 106 18.02 -3.03 16.76
C GLU A 106 17.97 -1.72 17.55
N PRO A 107 17.43 -1.71 18.77
CA PRO A 107 17.52 -0.53 19.62
C PRO A 107 18.98 -0.25 20.00
N SER A 108 19.33 1.03 20.08
CA SER A 108 20.67 1.50 20.48
C SER A 108 20.55 2.76 21.33
N ASP A 109 21.67 3.27 21.85
CA ASP A 109 21.69 4.53 22.61
C ASP A 109 21.26 5.74 21.78
N THR A 110 21.32 5.64 20.45
CA THR A 110 21.08 6.75 19.52
C THR A 110 19.86 6.55 18.61
N ALA A 111 19.23 5.37 18.62
CA ALA A 111 18.10 5.08 17.78
C ALA A 111 17.15 4.06 18.44
N ALA A 112 15.87 4.32 18.37
CA ALA A 112 14.85 3.39 18.81
C ALA A 112 14.89 2.09 17.98
N GLY A 113 14.52 0.97 18.59
CA GLY A 113 14.26 -0.28 17.87
C GLY A 113 13.08 -0.12 16.92
N LEU A 114 13.08 -0.86 15.83
CA LEU A 114 11.99 -0.85 14.86
C LEU A 114 11.66 -2.27 14.44
N ILE A 115 10.40 -2.66 14.66
CA ILE A 115 9.85 -3.95 14.23
C ILE A 115 8.67 -3.67 13.30
N ARG A 116 8.66 -4.31 12.13
CA ARG A 116 7.48 -4.40 11.28
C ARG A 116 6.65 -5.60 11.70
N ILE A 117 5.36 -5.40 11.86
CA ILE A 117 4.38 -6.46 12.10
C ILE A 117 3.43 -6.52 10.92
N GLU A 118 3.05 -7.70 10.50
CA GLU A 118 2.17 -7.94 9.35
C GLU A 118 1.08 -8.92 9.75
N ASP A 119 -0.16 -8.63 9.39
CA ASP A 119 -1.29 -9.54 9.57
C ASP A 119 -1.51 -10.48 8.38
N PHE A 120 -2.66 -11.14 8.33
CA PHE A 120 -2.98 -12.14 7.29
C PHE A 120 -3.14 -11.52 5.90
N ASP A 121 -3.54 -10.25 5.79
CA ASP A 121 -3.71 -9.53 4.51
C ASP A 121 -2.50 -8.65 4.15
N LEU A 122 -1.42 -8.80 4.92
CA LEU A 122 -0.17 -8.07 4.75
C LEU A 122 -0.26 -6.56 5.04
N ASP A 123 -1.25 -6.16 5.84
CA ASP A 123 -1.27 -4.82 6.38
C ASP A 123 -0.11 -4.63 7.35
N ARG A 124 0.53 -3.48 7.27
CA ARG A 124 1.77 -3.22 7.99
C ARG A 124 1.56 -2.28 9.16
N MET A 125 2.01 -2.76 10.27
CA MET A 125 2.10 -2.03 11.52
C MET A 125 3.56 -1.89 11.91
N TYR A 126 3.92 -0.78 12.53
CA TYR A 126 5.31 -0.50 12.89
C TYR A 126 5.43 -0.23 14.38
N LEU A 127 6.16 -1.11 15.08
CA LEU A 127 6.44 -1.00 16.50
C LEU A 127 7.79 -0.32 16.70
N ILE A 128 7.77 0.90 17.26
CA ILE A 128 8.94 1.72 17.57
C ILE A 128 9.23 1.57 19.08
N ILE A 129 10.42 1.09 19.43
CA ILE A 129 10.78 0.72 20.80
C ILE A 129 11.82 1.70 21.32
N GLY A 130 11.39 2.65 22.14
CA GLY A 130 12.26 3.57 22.86
C GLY A 130 12.79 2.97 24.17
N GLN A 131 13.47 3.80 24.97
CA GLN A 131 14.05 3.38 26.25
C GLN A 131 13.04 3.36 27.40
N LYS A 132 11.94 4.12 27.30
CA LYS A 132 10.93 4.27 28.37
C LYS A 132 9.58 3.68 27.99
N ARG A 133 9.25 3.69 26.73
CA ARG A 133 7.99 3.22 26.19
C ARG A 133 8.14 2.90 24.71
N ALA A 134 7.13 2.26 24.14
CA ALA A 134 7.03 1.99 22.73
C ALA A 134 5.78 2.65 22.13
N ALA A 135 5.76 2.82 20.83
CA ALA A 135 4.58 3.21 20.06
C ALA A 135 4.36 2.20 18.94
N LEU A 136 3.12 1.77 18.75
CA LEU A 136 2.69 1.02 17.59
C LEU A 136 1.95 1.96 16.65
N ILE A 137 2.31 1.96 15.37
CA ILE A 137 1.60 2.69 14.31
C ILE A 137 0.69 1.71 13.59
N ASP A 138 -0.60 2.02 13.59
CA ASP A 138 -1.72 1.23 13.07
C ASP A 138 -1.92 -0.13 13.78
N ALA A 139 -3.07 -0.78 13.54
CA ALA A 139 -3.51 -1.96 14.25
C ALA A 139 -4.04 -3.08 13.34
N GLY A 140 -3.75 -3.01 12.03
CA GLY A 140 -4.07 -4.05 11.04
C GLY A 140 -5.55 -4.29 10.81
N TRP A 141 -5.86 -5.34 10.06
CA TRP A 141 -7.21 -5.82 9.74
C TRP A 141 -7.62 -7.07 10.52
N ASP A 142 -6.69 -7.74 11.19
CA ASP A 142 -6.96 -9.01 11.84
C ASP A 142 -7.63 -8.83 13.21
N TYR A 143 -8.93 -9.10 13.29
CA TYR A 143 -9.70 -9.06 14.54
C TYR A 143 -9.44 -10.27 15.46
N ASP A 144 -8.91 -11.38 14.94
CA ASP A 144 -8.81 -12.65 15.66
C ASP A 144 -7.53 -12.76 16.52
N GLY A 145 -6.46 -12.08 16.14
CA GLY A 145 -5.18 -12.08 16.85
C GLY A 145 -5.19 -11.29 18.15
N ASP A 146 -4.10 -11.38 18.89
CA ASP A 146 -3.83 -10.59 20.10
C ASP A 146 -2.57 -9.73 19.89
N LEU A 147 -2.75 -8.63 19.18
CA LEU A 147 -1.66 -7.71 18.83
C LEU A 147 -1.10 -6.99 20.07
N PRO A 148 -1.90 -6.55 21.07
CA PRO A 148 -1.36 -6.00 22.30
C PRO A 148 -0.43 -6.97 23.05
N ALA A 149 -0.81 -8.24 23.18
CA ALA A 149 0.03 -9.26 23.81
C ALA A 149 1.34 -9.47 23.06
N LEU A 150 1.30 -9.49 21.72
CA LEU A 150 2.50 -9.56 20.88
C LEU A 150 3.41 -8.33 21.11
N CYS A 151 2.86 -7.13 21.09
CA CYS A 151 3.62 -5.91 21.35
C CYS A 151 4.27 -5.91 22.74
N HIS A 152 3.53 -6.32 23.76
CA HIS A 152 4.05 -6.46 25.11
C HIS A 152 5.24 -7.44 25.17
N ALA A 153 5.12 -8.58 24.49
CA ALA A 153 6.21 -9.57 24.44
C ALA A 153 7.45 -9.02 23.68
N LEU A 154 7.24 -8.35 22.55
CA LEU A 154 8.33 -7.79 21.71
C LEU A 154 9.06 -6.63 22.40
N THR A 155 8.37 -5.86 23.24
CA THR A 155 8.95 -4.71 23.97
C THR A 155 9.57 -5.09 25.32
N GLY A 156 9.44 -6.36 25.75
CA GLY A 156 9.86 -6.79 27.08
C GLY A 156 9.03 -6.16 28.21
N GLY A 157 7.77 -5.80 27.92
CA GLY A 157 6.82 -5.25 28.89
C GLY A 157 6.86 -3.73 29.06
N LEU A 158 7.47 -2.99 28.14
CA LEU A 158 7.34 -1.53 28.11
C LEU A 158 5.88 -1.11 27.87
N PRO A 159 5.44 0.04 28.39
CA PRO A 159 4.18 0.64 28.01
C PRO A 159 4.15 0.90 26.51
N VAL A 160 3.02 0.57 25.85
CA VAL A 160 2.83 0.75 24.42
C VAL A 160 1.69 1.74 24.18
N ASP A 161 1.93 2.79 23.41
CA ASP A 161 0.89 3.67 22.90
C ASP A 161 0.52 3.22 21.49
N LEU A 162 -0.77 3.14 21.16
CA LEU A 162 -1.24 2.90 19.81
C LEU A 162 -1.53 4.25 19.12
N LEU A 163 -0.91 4.49 17.97
CA LEU A 163 -1.08 5.66 17.14
C LEU A 163 -1.72 5.24 15.82
N ILE A 164 -3.02 5.49 15.65
CA ILE A 164 -3.75 5.21 14.43
C ILE A 164 -3.54 6.36 13.44
N ALA A 165 -2.92 6.07 12.30
CA ALA A 165 -2.61 7.09 11.30
C ALA A 165 -3.84 7.57 10.54
N HIS A 166 -4.86 6.71 10.38
CA HIS A 166 -6.17 7.04 9.80
C HIS A 166 -7.20 5.96 10.13
N GLY A 167 -8.48 6.23 9.88
CA GLY A 167 -9.59 5.42 10.38
C GLY A 167 -10.06 4.29 9.46
N HIS A 168 -9.33 3.82 8.44
CA HIS A 168 -9.78 2.68 7.64
C HIS A 168 -9.73 1.36 8.44
N PRO A 169 -10.61 0.39 8.12
CA PRO A 169 -10.76 -0.86 8.90
C PRO A 169 -9.46 -1.67 9.00
N ASP A 170 -8.66 -1.68 7.95
CA ASP A 170 -7.38 -2.38 7.82
C ASP A 170 -6.23 -1.74 8.62
N HIS A 171 -6.53 -0.65 9.33
CA HIS A 171 -5.58 0.04 10.22
C HIS A 171 -6.05 0.11 11.67
N VAL A 172 -7.29 -0.29 11.97
CA VAL A 172 -7.91 -0.08 13.30
C VAL A 172 -8.43 -1.32 13.98
N ALA A 173 -8.38 -2.50 13.35
CA ALA A 173 -9.08 -3.71 13.80
C ALA A 173 -8.77 -4.11 15.24
N GLN A 174 -7.53 -3.96 15.70
CA GLN A 174 -7.14 -4.34 17.07
C GLN A 174 -7.21 -3.18 18.08
N ALA A 175 -7.62 -1.97 17.67
CA ALA A 175 -7.58 -0.80 18.55
C ALA A 175 -8.42 -0.99 19.85
N GLY A 176 -9.57 -1.66 19.76
CA GLY A 176 -10.39 -2.01 20.93
C GLY A 176 -9.65 -2.88 21.94
N LYS A 177 -8.83 -3.83 21.47
CA LYS A 177 -8.05 -4.69 22.37
C LYS A 177 -6.95 -3.91 23.09
N PHE A 178 -6.33 -2.91 22.46
CA PHE A 178 -5.38 -2.02 23.15
C PHE A 178 -6.03 -1.27 24.30
N ILE A 179 -7.29 -0.84 24.16
CA ILE A 179 -8.06 -0.22 25.26
C ILE A 179 -8.28 -1.22 26.40
N GLU A 180 -8.62 -2.48 26.09
CA GLU A 180 -8.79 -3.54 27.09
C GLU A 180 -7.49 -3.85 27.86
N TYR A 181 -6.34 -3.66 27.24
CA TYR A 181 -5.00 -3.80 27.85
C TYR A 181 -4.53 -2.53 28.58
N ASP A 182 -5.42 -1.56 28.81
CA ASP A 182 -5.10 -0.27 29.45
C ASP A 182 -3.98 0.52 28.72
N CYS A 183 -3.84 0.30 27.41
CA CYS A 183 -2.94 1.07 26.56
C CYS A 183 -3.60 2.38 26.15
N LYS A 184 -2.81 3.44 25.98
CA LYS A 184 -3.32 4.67 25.38
C LYS A 184 -3.47 4.49 23.88
N VAL A 185 -4.63 4.88 23.37
CA VAL A 185 -4.97 4.84 21.97
C VAL A 185 -5.24 6.26 21.47
N TYR A 186 -4.56 6.62 20.39
CA TYR A 186 -4.68 7.90 19.73
C TYR A 186 -5.17 7.68 18.29
N ALA A 187 -6.21 8.41 17.88
CA ALA A 187 -6.71 8.39 16.51
C ALA A 187 -7.23 9.76 16.11
N PRO A 188 -7.14 10.15 14.83
CA PRO A 188 -7.60 11.46 14.39
C PRO A 188 -9.12 11.56 14.47
N TYR A 189 -9.64 12.54 15.24
CA TYR A 189 -11.08 12.75 15.41
C TYR A 189 -11.79 13.20 14.12
N ALA A 190 -11.06 13.72 13.15
CA ALA A 190 -11.64 14.07 11.85
C ALA A 190 -12.24 12.86 11.13
N ASP A 191 -11.75 11.65 11.41
CA ASP A 191 -12.26 10.41 10.82
C ASP A 191 -13.53 9.87 11.48
N LYS A 192 -13.96 10.41 12.64
CA LYS A 192 -15.21 10.03 13.32
C LYS A 192 -16.46 10.15 12.45
N SER A 193 -16.49 11.12 11.56
CA SER A 193 -17.68 11.45 10.75
C SER A 193 -17.77 10.64 9.46
N MET A 194 -16.79 9.82 9.16
CA MET A 194 -16.78 9.01 7.95
C MET A 194 -17.77 7.85 8.09
N LYS A 195 -18.96 8.00 7.52
CA LYS A 195 -20.06 7.00 7.57
C LYS A 195 -19.67 5.61 7.03
N GLN A 196 -18.58 5.53 6.28
CA GLN A 196 -18.05 4.28 5.73
C GLN A 196 -17.05 3.61 6.68
N LEU A 197 -16.64 4.30 7.72
CA LEU A 197 -15.74 3.82 8.77
C LEU A 197 -16.56 3.38 9.98
N ASP A 198 -17.44 2.41 9.79
CA ASP A 198 -17.94 1.62 10.91
C ASP A 198 -16.84 0.67 11.37
N CYS A 199 -15.73 1.29 11.79
CA CYS A 199 -14.54 0.59 12.28
C CYS A 199 -14.71 0.08 13.72
N GLY A 200 -15.91 0.23 14.31
CA GLY A 200 -16.16 -0.19 15.67
C GLY A 200 -15.34 0.56 16.73
N LEU A 201 -14.65 1.65 16.39
CA LEU A 201 -13.87 2.43 17.33
C LEU A 201 -14.78 3.19 18.31
N ASP A 202 -14.68 2.83 19.58
CA ASP A 202 -15.28 3.63 20.66
C ASP A 202 -14.37 4.80 21.02
N PHE A 203 -14.65 5.96 20.42
CA PHE A 203 -13.88 7.18 20.66
C PHE A 203 -14.03 7.75 22.08
N THR A 204 -14.80 7.14 22.99
CA THR A 204 -14.85 7.57 24.40
C THR A 204 -13.55 7.27 25.14
N HIS A 205 -12.76 6.28 24.66
CA HIS A 205 -11.49 5.85 25.24
C HIS A 205 -10.30 6.19 24.37
N ILE A 206 -10.47 6.98 23.31
CA ILE A 206 -9.43 7.35 22.35
C ILE A 206 -9.12 8.83 22.50
N GLU A 207 -7.85 9.15 22.57
CA GLU A 207 -7.36 10.54 22.51
C GLU A 207 -7.22 11.03 21.07
N ASP A 208 -7.48 12.31 20.83
CA ASP A 208 -7.40 12.88 19.48
C ASP A 208 -5.95 13.04 19.03
N LEU A 209 -5.57 12.38 17.94
CA LEU A 209 -4.23 12.49 17.33
C LEU A 209 -4.19 13.71 16.40
N LYS A 210 -3.41 14.72 16.77
CA LYS A 210 -3.38 16.03 16.10
C LYS A 210 -2.04 16.38 15.51
N ASP A 211 -2.09 17.23 14.51
CA ASP A 211 -0.91 17.90 13.98
C ASP A 211 -0.08 18.56 15.10
N GLY A 212 1.24 18.44 14.99
CA GLY A 212 2.17 19.02 15.93
C GLY A 212 2.33 18.27 17.26
N MET A 213 1.59 17.19 17.52
CA MET A 213 1.82 16.36 18.71
C MET A 213 3.16 15.64 18.64
N HIS A 214 3.75 15.44 19.83
CA HIS A 214 5.02 14.75 19.99
C HIS A 214 4.89 13.63 21.02
N PHE A 215 5.54 12.50 20.72
CA PHE A 215 5.61 11.34 21.60
C PHE A 215 7.08 11.04 21.94
N ASP A 216 7.51 11.37 23.14
CA ASP A 216 8.85 11.04 23.67
C ASP A 216 8.85 9.58 24.17
N LEU A 217 9.51 8.72 23.42
CA LEU A 217 9.64 7.29 23.77
C LEU A 217 10.86 7.01 24.66
N GLY A 218 11.66 8.04 24.98
CA GLY A 218 12.96 7.91 25.61
C GLY A 218 14.03 7.53 24.59
N GLY A 219 14.84 8.51 24.22
CA GLY A 219 15.88 8.37 23.19
C GLY A 219 15.42 8.60 21.75
N THR A 220 14.13 8.69 21.52
CA THR A 220 13.55 9.17 20.25
C THR A 220 12.24 9.91 20.48
N VAL A 221 11.90 10.81 19.55
CA VAL A 221 10.66 11.59 19.54
C VAL A 221 9.95 11.38 18.21
N LEU A 222 8.68 10.98 18.30
CA LEU A 222 7.80 10.89 17.14
C LEU A 222 7.00 12.19 17.01
N GLN A 223 7.05 12.80 15.85
CA GLN A 223 6.27 13.99 15.52
C GLN A 223 5.14 13.67 14.55
N ILE A 224 3.95 14.22 14.83
CA ILE A 224 2.74 14.04 14.03
C ILE A 224 2.57 15.21 13.07
N TYR A 225 2.27 14.91 11.81
CA TYR A 225 1.92 15.88 10.78
C TYR A 225 0.58 15.49 10.15
N ALA A 226 -0.38 16.41 10.13
CA ALA A 226 -1.64 16.20 9.44
C ALA A 226 -1.46 16.26 7.92
N THR A 227 -1.99 15.24 7.24
CA THR A 227 -1.91 15.09 5.78
C THR A 227 -3.27 14.66 5.22
N PRO A 228 -4.34 15.50 5.41
CA PRO A 228 -5.67 15.14 4.95
C PRO A 228 -5.69 14.90 3.44
N GLY A 229 -6.40 13.86 3.01
CA GLY A 229 -6.45 13.49 1.60
C GLY A 229 -6.90 12.07 1.39
N HIS A 230 -6.12 11.10 1.86
CA HIS A 230 -6.53 9.70 1.90
C HIS A 230 -7.80 9.53 2.78
N THR A 231 -7.77 10.10 3.98
CA THR A 231 -8.95 10.37 4.81
C THR A 231 -8.91 11.81 5.34
N PRO A 232 -10.02 12.35 5.89
CA PRO A 232 -10.01 13.66 6.55
C PRO A 232 -9.01 13.76 7.69
N GLY A 233 -8.79 12.67 8.42
CA GLY A 233 -7.92 12.60 9.58
C GLY A 233 -6.53 12.07 9.32
N SER A 234 -6.18 11.74 8.09
CA SER A 234 -4.87 11.16 7.78
C SER A 234 -3.72 11.95 8.36
N VAL A 235 -2.81 11.26 9.03
CA VAL A 235 -1.56 11.82 9.55
C VAL A 235 -0.36 10.98 9.08
N VAL A 236 0.80 11.59 9.07
CA VAL A 236 2.08 10.89 8.97
C VAL A 236 2.90 11.12 10.23
N ILE A 237 3.74 10.16 10.58
CA ILE A 237 4.51 10.14 11.82
C ILE A 237 5.99 10.09 11.47
N LEU A 238 6.75 11.08 11.93
CA LEU A 238 8.18 11.20 11.70
C LEU A 238 8.97 10.90 12.98
N ASP A 239 9.84 9.90 12.94
CA ASP A 239 10.88 9.74 13.96
C ASP A 239 11.99 10.80 13.68
N GLU A 240 12.02 11.83 14.49
CA GLU A 240 12.95 12.95 14.29
C GLU A 240 14.41 12.57 14.45
N ASN A 241 14.73 11.51 15.20
CA ASN A 241 16.10 11.08 15.43
C ASN A 241 16.65 10.31 14.23
N THR A 242 15.86 9.48 13.61
CA THR A 242 16.31 8.60 12.52
C THR A 242 15.97 9.12 11.13
N GLY A 243 14.93 9.94 11.01
CA GLY A 243 14.36 10.40 9.75
C GLY A 243 13.44 9.34 9.12
N ASP A 244 12.94 8.41 9.90
CA ASP A 244 11.95 7.42 9.46
C ASP A 244 10.57 8.05 9.40
N LEU A 245 9.98 8.07 8.23
CA LEU A 245 8.63 8.55 7.98
C LEU A 245 7.68 7.36 7.87
N PHE A 246 6.74 7.26 8.78
CA PHE A 246 5.64 6.30 8.74
C PHE A 246 4.43 7.00 8.13
N ALA A 247 4.17 6.72 6.87
CA ALA A 247 3.16 7.42 6.09
C ALA A 247 1.82 6.69 6.08
N SER A 248 1.75 5.43 6.56
CA SER A 248 0.56 4.62 6.40
C SER A 248 0.06 4.72 4.94
N ASP A 249 -1.17 5.13 4.70
CA ASP A 249 -1.74 5.29 3.37
C ASP A 249 -1.80 6.73 2.85
N SER A 250 -1.38 7.71 3.68
CA SER A 250 -1.49 9.15 3.36
C SER A 250 -0.85 9.53 2.02
N PHE A 251 0.28 8.92 1.71
CA PHE A 251 1.05 9.17 0.48
C PHE A 251 1.00 7.99 -0.48
N GLY A 252 -0.01 7.13 -0.32
CA GLY A 252 -0.21 5.94 -1.12
C GLY A 252 0.83 4.86 -0.82
N SER A 253 0.63 3.74 -1.49
CA SER A 253 1.51 2.58 -1.39
C SER A 253 1.95 2.16 -2.77
N ASN A 254 3.21 1.76 -2.91
CA ASN A 254 3.66 1.14 -4.14
C ASN A 254 3.07 -0.27 -4.23
N ARG A 255 2.30 -0.56 -5.25
CA ARG A 255 1.73 -1.90 -5.45
C ARG A 255 2.74 -2.79 -6.15
N ARG A 256 2.90 -4.01 -5.64
CA ARG A 256 3.80 -5.02 -6.24
C ARG A 256 3.44 -5.34 -7.69
N GLU A 257 2.16 -5.27 -8.02
CA GLU A 257 1.62 -5.60 -9.34
C GLU A 257 1.91 -4.51 -10.38
N ILE A 258 2.19 -3.29 -9.93
CA ILE A 258 2.48 -2.15 -10.80
C ILE A 258 3.72 -1.46 -10.24
N PRO A 259 4.91 -1.91 -10.63
CA PRO A 259 6.13 -1.21 -10.25
C PRO A 259 6.06 0.23 -10.74
N ASP A 260 6.70 1.12 -10.01
CA ASP A 260 6.80 2.53 -10.37
C ASP A 260 5.46 3.28 -10.39
N SER A 261 4.58 2.93 -9.48
CA SER A 261 3.31 3.64 -9.27
C SER A 261 3.02 3.78 -7.78
N ALA A 262 2.18 4.75 -7.44
CA ALA A 262 1.58 4.85 -6.12
C ALA A 262 0.07 4.64 -6.22
N TRP A 263 -0.45 3.70 -5.45
CA TRP A 263 -1.88 3.59 -5.23
C TRP A 263 -2.31 4.66 -4.25
N LEU A 264 -3.17 5.56 -4.68
CA LEU A 264 -3.73 6.62 -3.87
C LEU A 264 -5.25 6.47 -3.82
N GLN A 265 -5.81 6.37 -2.63
CA GLN A 265 -7.24 6.42 -2.39
C GLN A 265 -7.60 7.79 -1.82
N LEU A 266 -8.67 8.39 -2.33
CA LEU A 266 -9.15 9.70 -1.95
C LEU A 266 -10.53 9.55 -1.31
N SER A 267 -10.69 9.98 -0.06
CA SER A 267 -11.93 9.83 0.68
C SER A 267 -12.58 11.20 0.91
N GLY A 268 -13.21 11.72 -0.14
CA GLY A 268 -13.86 13.02 -0.11
C GLY A 268 -12.92 14.21 -0.33
N TYR A 269 -11.75 13.96 -0.93
CA TYR A 269 -10.76 14.96 -1.32
C TYR A 269 -10.46 14.86 -2.81
N SER A 270 -10.08 15.96 -3.43
CA SER A 270 -9.53 15.95 -4.78
C SER A 270 -8.04 15.62 -4.76
N LEU A 271 -7.49 15.15 -5.87
CA LEU A 271 -6.06 14.94 -6.02
C LEU A 271 -5.27 16.24 -5.76
N GLU A 272 -5.79 17.38 -6.23
CA GLU A 272 -5.20 18.69 -5.98
C GLU A 272 -5.15 19.03 -4.48
N SER A 273 -6.17 18.66 -3.70
CA SER A 273 -6.15 18.83 -2.25
C SER A 273 -5.10 17.95 -1.57
N CYS A 274 -4.97 16.70 -2.02
CA CYS A 274 -3.92 15.79 -1.53
C CYS A 274 -2.53 16.30 -1.88
N LEU A 275 -2.35 16.84 -3.09
CA LEU A 275 -1.08 17.44 -3.51
C LEU A 275 -0.70 18.62 -2.60
N ARG A 276 -1.66 19.50 -2.27
CA ARG A 276 -1.43 20.60 -1.31
C ARG A 276 -1.01 20.09 0.08
N SER A 277 -1.62 19.00 0.57
CA SER A 277 -1.22 18.37 1.84
C SER A 277 0.20 17.81 1.78
N LEU A 278 0.54 17.14 0.69
CA LEU A 278 1.90 16.64 0.47
C LEU A 278 2.92 17.81 0.44
N GLU A 279 2.62 18.89 -0.27
CA GLU A 279 3.51 20.05 -0.38
C GLU A 279 3.70 20.74 0.95
N ALA A 280 2.63 20.93 1.71
CA ALA A 280 2.73 21.50 3.07
C ALA A 280 3.59 20.63 4.00
N PHE A 281 3.47 19.32 3.92
CA PHE A 281 4.34 18.40 4.66
C PHE A 281 5.79 18.49 4.19
N LEU A 282 6.04 18.53 2.88
CA LEU A 282 7.39 18.64 2.32
C LEU A 282 8.08 19.93 2.76
N ASP A 283 7.35 21.04 2.79
CA ASP A 283 7.87 22.34 3.27
C ASP A 283 8.19 22.30 4.78
N ALA A 284 7.35 21.62 5.57
CA ALA A 284 7.54 21.55 7.03
C ALA A 284 8.64 20.57 7.46
N ALA A 285 8.73 19.42 6.82
CA ALA A 285 9.56 18.31 7.30
C ALA A 285 10.21 17.45 6.20
N GLY A 286 9.97 17.71 4.92
CA GLY A 286 10.45 16.87 3.84
C GLY A 286 11.96 16.62 3.86
N ASN A 287 12.75 17.64 4.20
CA ASN A 287 14.21 17.54 4.27
C ASN A 287 14.74 16.69 5.44
N LYS A 288 13.89 16.36 6.43
CA LYS A 288 14.24 15.50 7.57
C LYS A 288 14.04 14.02 7.24
N CYS A 289 13.19 13.69 6.24
CA CYS A 289 12.82 12.34 5.91
C CYS A 289 13.93 11.63 5.15
N LYS A 290 14.31 10.43 5.60
CA LYS A 290 15.32 9.58 4.96
C LYS A 290 14.73 8.32 4.38
N ARG A 291 13.84 7.66 5.12
CA ARG A 291 13.17 6.41 4.74
C ARG A 291 11.67 6.59 4.91
N ILE A 292 10.90 5.98 4.03
CA ILE A 292 9.44 5.98 4.12
C ILE A 292 8.90 4.56 4.25
N PHE A 293 7.92 4.40 5.12
CA PHE A 293 7.20 3.17 5.42
C PHE A 293 5.72 3.40 5.19
N THR A 294 5.10 2.55 4.37
CA THR A 294 3.67 2.66 4.02
C THR A 294 2.86 1.49 4.58
N GLY A 295 1.51 1.61 4.57
CA GLY A 295 0.62 0.62 5.16
C GLY A 295 0.62 -0.73 4.45
N HIS A 296 0.86 -0.79 3.15
CA HIS A 296 0.71 -2.01 2.33
C HIS A 296 1.95 -2.40 1.53
N ASN A 297 3.04 -1.67 1.63
CA ASN A 297 4.26 -2.00 0.91
C ASN A 297 5.25 -2.76 1.80
N ALA A 298 5.74 -3.90 1.32
CA ALA A 298 6.72 -4.71 2.05
C ALA A 298 8.07 -4.02 2.23
N GLU A 299 8.36 -3.00 1.45
CA GLU A 299 9.70 -2.49 1.26
C GLU A 299 9.81 -1.07 1.80
N MET A 300 10.90 -0.82 2.51
CA MET A 300 11.32 0.48 2.96
C MET A 300 11.94 1.22 1.76
N MET A 301 11.45 2.41 1.45
CA MET A 301 11.92 3.21 0.32
C MET A 301 12.75 4.42 0.78
N ASP A 302 13.58 4.95 -0.12
CA ASP A 302 14.18 6.27 0.07
C ASP A 302 13.07 7.32 0.03
N ALA A 303 12.93 8.09 1.13
CA ALA A 303 11.85 9.04 1.28
C ALA A 303 11.97 10.21 0.30
N GLN A 304 13.19 10.73 0.06
CA GLN A 304 13.40 11.87 -0.81
C GLN A 304 13.01 11.52 -2.26
N GLN A 305 13.46 10.36 -2.71
CA GLN A 305 13.15 9.88 -4.06
C GLN A 305 11.67 9.59 -4.21
N TYR A 306 11.06 8.85 -3.26
CA TYR A 306 9.64 8.50 -3.34
C TYR A 306 8.75 9.75 -3.35
N LEU A 307 8.93 10.65 -2.37
CA LEU A 307 8.08 11.82 -2.21
C LEU A 307 8.25 12.81 -3.37
N SER A 308 9.48 13.00 -3.89
CA SER A 308 9.70 13.86 -5.05
C SER A 308 9.07 13.29 -6.32
N THR A 309 9.13 11.97 -6.51
CA THR A 309 8.52 11.29 -7.66
C THR A 309 6.99 11.33 -7.57
N LEU A 310 6.44 11.05 -6.38
CA LEU A 310 5.01 11.16 -6.13
C LEU A 310 4.50 12.58 -6.41
N ARG A 311 5.19 13.61 -5.89
CA ARG A 311 4.84 15.01 -6.13
C ARG A 311 4.78 15.34 -7.62
N LYS A 312 5.80 14.92 -8.38
CA LYS A 312 5.83 15.12 -9.85
C LYS A 312 4.65 14.41 -10.54
N ALA A 313 4.37 13.16 -10.15
CA ALA A 313 3.26 12.39 -10.70
C ALA A 313 1.90 13.04 -10.40
N MET A 314 1.72 13.55 -9.17
CA MET A 314 0.49 14.25 -8.78
C MET A 314 0.31 15.57 -9.55
N HIS A 315 1.34 16.39 -9.68
CA HIS A 315 1.29 17.60 -10.52
C HIS A 315 0.90 17.26 -11.94
N ASN A 316 1.57 16.29 -12.54
CA ASN A 316 1.28 15.91 -13.93
C ASN A 316 -0.14 15.37 -14.09
N ALA A 317 -0.65 14.65 -13.12
CA ALA A 317 -2.02 14.16 -13.12
C ALA A 317 -3.04 15.30 -12.97
N VAL A 318 -2.78 16.27 -12.11
CA VAL A 318 -3.64 17.46 -11.94
C VAL A 318 -3.62 18.33 -13.20
N ASP A 319 -2.44 18.68 -13.70
CA ASP A 319 -2.26 19.67 -14.76
C ASP A 319 -2.64 19.12 -16.15
N ASN A 320 -2.28 17.87 -16.44
CA ASN A 320 -2.36 17.30 -17.77
C ASN A 320 -3.34 16.13 -17.89
N GLY A 321 -4.00 15.73 -16.80
CA GLY A 321 -4.84 14.53 -16.78
C GLY A 321 -4.05 13.27 -17.09
N ALA A 322 -2.74 13.27 -16.78
CA ALA A 322 -1.85 12.16 -17.06
C ALA A 322 -2.37 10.87 -16.42
N ALA A 323 -2.31 9.83 -17.19
CA ALA A 323 -3.01 8.58 -17.04
C ALA A 323 -3.00 8.00 -15.62
N CYS A 324 -4.16 7.91 -15.03
CA CYS A 324 -4.44 6.83 -14.11
C CYS A 324 -4.29 5.50 -14.86
N LEU A 325 -3.49 4.58 -14.33
CA LEU A 325 -3.42 3.22 -14.89
C LEU A 325 -4.74 2.47 -14.72
N PHE A 326 -5.66 2.98 -13.94
CA PHE A 326 -7.04 2.51 -13.79
C PHE A 326 -8.00 3.66 -14.03
N PRO A 327 -8.40 3.87 -15.28
CA PRO A 327 -9.41 4.89 -15.61
C PRO A 327 -10.81 4.54 -15.05
N SER A 328 -11.03 3.32 -14.59
CA SER A 328 -12.29 2.93 -13.97
C SER A 328 -12.06 2.59 -12.48
N LEU A 329 -12.46 3.50 -11.64
CA LEU A 329 -12.69 3.27 -10.20
C LEU A 329 -13.64 2.10 -9.92
N ARG A 330 -14.40 1.68 -10.93
CA ARG A 330 -15.24 0.50 -10.91
C ARG A 330 -14.45 -0.77 -10.57
N SER A 331 -13.29 -0.97 -11.19
CA SER A 331 -12.48 -2.17 -10.94
C SER A 331 -11.85 -2.17 -9.55
N ALA A 332 -11.49 -1.00 -9.02
CA ALA A 332 -11.00 -0.87 -7.65
C ALA A 332 -12.11 -1.11 -6.63
N ALA A 333 -13.28 -0.48 -6.82
CA ALA A 333 -14.45 -0.69 -5.96
C ALA A 333 -14.96 -2.14 -5.99
N GLU A 334 -14.94 -2.78 -7.15
CA GLU A 334 -15.30 -4.20 -7.30
C GLU A 334 -14.30 -5.12 -6.59
N SER A 335 -13.01 -4.75 -6.54
CA SER A 335 -12.00 -5.53 -5.82
C SER A 335 -12.14 -5.44 -4.29
N PHE A 336 -12.69 -4.34 -3.77
CA PHE A 336 -12.95 -4.15 -2.33
C PHE A 336 -14.36 -4.58 -1.90
N GLY A 337 -15.18 -5.15 -2.80
CA GLY A 337 -16.52 -5.66 -2.46
C GLY A 337 -17.57 -4.58 -2.19
N SER A 338 -17.25 -3.31 -2.36
CA SER A 338 -18.19 -2.20 -2.22
C SER A 338 -18.85 -1.90 -3.57
N GLY A 339 -20.00 -2.47 -3.82
CA GLY A 339 -20.72 -2.48 -5.10
C GLY A 339 -21.29 -1.15 -5.60
N SER A 340 -20.76 0.00 -5.23
CA SER A 340 -21.16 1.28 -5.83
C SER A 340 -20.25 2.44 -5.42
N ILE A 341 -19.19 2.66 -6.17
CA ILE A 341 -18.58 3.99 -6.22
C ILE A 341 -18.91 4.55 -7.60
N ALA A 342 -19.97 5.34 -7.69
CA ALA A 342 -20.19 6.19 -8.84
C ALA A 342 -19.22 7.35 -8.73
N VAL A 343 -18.30 7.47 -9.65
CA VAL A 343 -17.45 8.65 -9.78
C VAL A 343 -18.20 9.61 -10.69
N GLU A 344 -18.94 10.53 -10.08
CA GLU A 344 -19.44 11.71 -10.76
C GLU A 344 -18.48 12.85 -10.41
N GLY A 345 -17.86 13.45 -11.41
CA GLY A 345 -16.98 14.61 -11.25
C GLY A 345 -15.55 14.40 -11.73
N ASP A 346 -14.79 15.46 -11.73
CA ASP A 346 -13.36 15.44 -12.06
C ASP A 346 -12.53 15.17 -10.79
N TRP A 347 -12.11 13.93 -10.58
CA TRP A 347 -11.32 13.49 -9.42
C TRP A 347 -10.05 14.32 -9.18
N ARG A 348 -9.57 15.05 -10.18
CA ARG A 348 -8.40 15.94 -10.08
C ARG A 348 -8.71 17.17 -9.23
N HIS A 349 -9.92 17.74 -9.39
CA HIS A 349 -10.30 19.04 -8.85
C HIS A 349 -11.49 18.96 -7.88
N ASP A 350 -12.36 17.97 -8.05
CA ASP A 350 -13.57 17.83 -7.21
C ASP A 350 -13.30 16.89 -6.03
N PRO A 351 -13.85 17.19 -4.83
CA PRO A 351 -13.76 16.30 -3.68
C PRO A 351 -14.71 15.11 -3.85
N ILE A 352 -14.17 13.97 -4.24
CA ILE A 352 -14.92 12.74 -4.50
C ILE A 352 -14.29 11.53 -3.81
N TRP A 353 -15.06 10.44 -3.71
CA TRP A 353 -14.50 9.12 -3.42
C TRP A 353 -13.83 8.58 -4.68
N ALA A 354 -12.55 8.42 -4.64
CA ALA A 354 -11.77 7.95 -5.75
C ALA A 354 -10.60 7.09 -5.31
N ALA A 355 -10.22 6.14 -6.15
CA ALA A 355 -8.94 5.47 -6.06
C ALA A 355 -8.20 5.61 -7.40
N ALA A 356 -6.93 5.94 -7.34
CA ALA A 356 -6.12 6.17 -8.52
C ALA A 356 -4.74 5.53 -8.36
N ASN A 357 -4.25 4.89 -9.41
CA ASN A 357 -2.84 4.59 -9.55
C ASN A 357 -2.17 5.71 -10.29
N LEU A 358 -1.31 6.43 -9.58
CA LEU A 358 -0.44 7.41 -10.19
C LEU A 358 0.78 6.67 -10.75
N GLN A 359 0.90 6.64 -12.06
CA GLN A 359 2.13 6.20 -12.68
C GLN A 359 3.21 7.23 -12.36
N PHE A 360 4.31 6.80 -11.79
CA PHE A 360 5.50 7.62 -11.69
C PHE A 360 6.03 7.83 -13.10
N LEU A 361 5.84 9.04 -13.60
CA LEU A 361 6.43 9.42 -14.88
C LEU A 361 7.92 9.60 -14.63
N TYR A 362 8.71 8.68 -15.15
CA TYR A 362 10.14 8.91 -15.32
C TYR A 362 10.32 10.09 -16.24
N ASP A 363 11.22 10.96 -15.86
CA ASP A 363 11.71 11.98 -16.78
C ASP A 363 12.45 11.23 -17.89
N ILE A 364 11.80 11.09 -19.04
CA ILE A 364 12.31 10.33 -20.19
C ILE A 364 13.69 10.85 -20.61
N ASP A 365 13.99 12.12 -20.35
CA ASP A 365 15.27 12.75 -20.67
C ASP A 365 16.39 12.41 -19.70
N THR A 366 16.11 11.90 -18.50
CA THR A 366 17.15 11.68 -17.48
C THR A 366 17.52 10.24 -17.23
N GLN A 367 16.77 9.25 -17.77
CA GLN A 367 16.97 7.81 -17.49
C GLN A 367 17.19 7.51 -15.99
N GLN A 368 16.54 8.28 -15.14
CA GLN A 368 16.65 8.02 -13.71
C GLN A 368 15.92 6.72 -13.39
N ASP A 369 16.67 5.82 -12.78
CA ASP A 369 16.18 4.56 -12.27
C ASP A 369 14.92 4.73 -11.40
N PRO A 370 14.05 3.70 -11.36
CA PRO A 370 12.92 3.63 -10.45
C PRO A 370 13.34 3.95 -9.00
N PRO A 371 12.39 4.30 -8.10
CA PRO A 371 12.69 4.54 -6.70
C PRO A 371 13.60 3.43 -6.17
N ARG A 372 14.81 3.79 -5.77
CA ARG A 372 15.77 2.83 -5.24
C ARG A 372 15.42 2.54 -3.80
N TYR A 373 15.51 1.30 -3.42
CA TYR A 373 15.41 0.92 -2.03
C TYR A 373 16.49 1.63 -1.20
N ALA A 374 16.14 1.93 0.06
CA ALA A 374 17.09 2.57 0.95
C ALA A 374 18.39 1.74 1.08
N PRO A 375 19.56 2.37 1.30
CA PRO A 375 20.81 1.67 1.51
C PRO A 375 20.68 0.60 2.61
N GLY A 376 21.13 -0.62 2.32
CA GLY A 376 20.97 -1.78 3.22
C GLY A 376 19.76 -2.65 2.93
N PHE A 377 18.88 -2.26 2.03
CA PHE A 377 17.84 -3.13 1.52
C PHE A 377 18.45 -4.12 0.50
N ASP A 378 18.27 -5.40 0.75
CA ASP A 378 18.63 -6.46 -0.20
C ASP A 378 17.39 -6.85 -1.02
N PRO A 379 17.28 -6.43 -2.30
CA PRO A 379 16.14 -6.78 -3.14
C PRO A 379 16.07 -8.29 -3.44
N THR A 380 17.15 -9.05 -3.13
CA THR A 380 17.17 -10.50 -3.27
C THR A 380 16.59 -11.20 -2.04
N ILE A 381 16.44 -10.50 -0.93
CA ILE A 381 15.53 -10.94 0.13
C ILE A 381 14.12 -10.79 -0.45
N LYS A 382 13.81 -11.68 -1.37
CA LYS A 382 12.44 -12.08 -1.58
C LYS A 382 11.97 -12.44 -0.18
N THR A 383 11.16 -11.57 0.43
CA THR A 383 10.24 -12.05 1.43
C THR A 383 9.50 -13.13 0.67
N ILE A 384 9.99 -14.36 0.80
CA ILE A 384 9.31 -15.51 0.26
C ILE A 384 8.04 -15.52 1.06
N LEU A 385 7.09 -14.97 0.44
CA LEU A 385 5.72 -15.06 0.83
C LEU A 385 5.27 -16.46 0.54
#